data_9bdc725c1224483c55df5e05d3007365
#
_entry.id   9bdc725c1224483c55df5e05d3007365
#
_cell.length_a   1.000
_cell.length_b   1.000
_cell.length_c   1.000
_cell.angle_alpha   90.00
_cell.angle_beta   90.00
_cell.angle_gamma   90.00
#
_symmetry.space_group_name_H-M   'P 1'
#
loop_
_entity.id
_entity.type
_entity.pdbx_description
1 polymer ?
#
loop_
_entity_poly.entity_id
_entity_poly.type
_entity_poly.pdbx_seq_one_letter_code
_entity_poly.pdbx_strand_id
1 'polypeptide(L)'
;ELADELRHVSLSGGKRVRPTVTVLACETAGGSPEDAVDFGVGIELVHNASLVVDDIIDQSEVRRGTAAAWSEYGYGPAIVASDGLLGEAFALFSSDPQAMQIVSEAMVELGEGEATELAAQPTNEHEYMELARRKTGALFRAAAELGAVAADADAYTVEALGEYAERVGVAFQIRDDVLDATADADDLGKPTGQDAEMDRPSVVQVTDLTPAEANERAKTEANAALDALSTVDGGNTDAGEYLEDLARFVVVRER
;
A
#
# COMPACT_ATOMS: atom_id res chain seq x y z
N GLU A 1 -4.38 27.64 3.67
CA GLU A 1 -5.15 27.11 4.81
C GLU A 1 -5.44 25.61 4.61
N LEU A 2 -6.07 24.91 5.56
CA LEU A 2 -6.24 23.45 5.56
C LEU A 2 -6.69 22.85 4.20
N ALA A 3 -7.64 23.49 3.51
CA ALA A 3 -8.10 23.02 2.19
C ALA A 3 -7.00 23.01 1.11
N ASP A 4 -6.04 23.89 1.18
CA ASP A 4 -4.92 23.94 0.24
C ASP A 4 -3.89 22.86 0.56
N GLU A 5 -3.66 22.60 1.84
CA GLU A 5 -2.82 21.52 2.34
C GLU A 5 -3.39 20.15 1.96
N LEU A 6 -4.70 19.94 2.19
CA LEU A 6 -5.39 18.70 1.78
C LEU A 6 -5.31 18.46 0.26
N ARG A 7 -5.49 19.53 -0.54
CA ARG A 7 -5.32 19.43 -2.00
C ARG A 7 -3.88 19.12 -2.38
N HIS A 8 -2.90 19.76 -1.75
CA HIS A 8 -1.48 19.51 -2.01
C HIS A 8 -1.16 18.04 -1.80
N VAL A 9 -1.52 17.47 -0.65
CA VAL A 9 -1.27 16.06 -0.34
C VAL A 9 -2.03 15.13 -1.29
N SER A 10 -3.33 15.36 -1.48
CA SER A 10 -4.18 14.43 -2.24
C SER A 10 -3.95 14.47 -3.75
N LEU A 11 -3.52 15.61 -4.32
CA LEU A 11 -3.41 15.81 -5.77
C LEU A 11 -1.96 15.86 -6.28
N SER A 12 -0.95 15.69 -5.42
CA SER A 12 0.48 15.71 -5.79
C SER A 12 0.95 14.51 -6.64
N GLY A 13 0.06 13.82 -7.31
CA GLY A 13 0.39 12.66 -8.15
C GLY A 13 0.25 11.33 -7.42
N GLY A 14 0.95 10.30 -7.93
CA GLY A 14 0.87 8.92 -7.45
C GLY A 14 0.16 7.99 -8.43
N LYS A 15 0.50 6.71 -8.37
CA LYS A 15 -0.02 5.68 -9.30
C LYS A 15 -1.46 5.23 -8.99
N ARG A 16 -2.03 5.65 -7.86
CA ARG A 16 -3.41 5.30 -7.42
C ARG A 16 -3.67 3.79 -7.41
N VAL A 17 -2.69 2.99 -7.02
CA VAL A 17 -2.79 1.52 -7.08
C VAL A 17 -3.87 1.01 -6.14
N ARG A 18 -3.94 1.51 -4.88
CA ARG A 18 -4.93 1.05 -3.91
C ARG A 18 -6.37 1.31 -4.35
N PRO A 19 -6.77 2.54 -4.74
CA PRO A 19 -8.11 2.75 -5.29
C PRO A 19 -8.40 1.92 -6.56
N THR A 20 -7.40 1.69 -7.41
CA THR A 20 -7.56 0.80 -8.57
C THR A 20 -7.84 -0.64 -8.12
N VAL A 21 -7.11 -1.15 -7.14
CA VAL A 21 -7.38 -2.48 -6.56
C VAL A 21 -8.78 -2.55 -5.96
N THR A 22 -9.24 -1.50 -5.25
CA THR A 22 -10.60 -1.45 -4.68
C THR A 22 -11.66 -1.58 -5.78
N VAL A 23 -11.54 -0.83 -6.87
CA VAL A 23 -12.50 -0.89 -7.98
C VAL A 23 -12.44 -2.25 -8.68
N LEU A 24 -11.25 -2.75 -9.01
CA LEU A 24 -11.09 -4.05 -9.67
C LEU A 24 -11.57 -5.22 -8.80
N ALA A 25 -11.36 -5.18 -7.50
CA ALA A 25 -11.87 -6.18 -6.57
C ALA A 25 -13.41 -6.17 -6.51
N CYS A 26 -14.02 -5.00 -6.54
CA CYS A 26 -15.48 -4.86 -6.62
C CYS A 26 -16.03 -5.49 -7.90
N GLU A 27 -15.47 -5.16 -9.06
CA GLU A 27 -15.89 -5.73 -10.34
C GLU A 27 -15.64 -7.25 -10.40
N THR A 28 -14.51 -7.72 -9.87
CA THR A 28 -14.19 -9.15 -9.79
C THR A 28 -15.20 -9.89 -8.89
N ALA A 29 -15.66 -9.26 -7.83
CA ALA A 29 -16.70 -9.79 -6.95
C ALA A 29 -18.13 -9.67 -7.53
N GLY A 30 -18.28 -9.09 -8.73
CA GLY A 30 -19.56 -8.96 -9.45
C GLY A 30 -20.32 -7.66 -9.18
N GLY A 31 -19.72 -6.70 -8.49
CA GLY A 31 -20.27 -5.37 -8.26
C GLY A 31 -20.03 -4.42 -9.44
N SER A 32 -20.51 -3.19 -9.30
CA SER A 32 -20.30 -2.11 -10.26
C SER A 32 -19.13 -1.22 -9.81
N PRO A 33 -18.28 -0.71 -10.74
CA PRO A 33 -17.20 0.21 -10.36
C PRO A 33 -17.66 1.40 -9.52
N GLU A 34 -18.87 1.90 -9.79
CA GLU A 34 -19.45 3.04 -9.09
C GLU A 34 -19.68 2.77 -7.60
N ASP A 35 -19.99 1.52 -7.23
CA ASP A 35 -20.24 1.12 -5.84
C ASP A 35 -18.97 1.22 -4.99
N ALA A 36 -17.80 1.06 -5.59
CA ALA A 36 -16.50 1.08 -4.93
C ALA A 36 -15.85 2.48 -4.86
N VAL A 37 -16.41 3.50 -5.53
CA VAL A 37 -15.73 4.82 -5.67
C VAL A 37 -15.43 5.46 -4.31
N ASP A 38 -16.42 5.51 -3.42
CA ASP A 38 -16.26 6.15 -2.12
C ASP A 38 -15.20 5.43 -1.26
N PHE A 39 -15.19 4.09 -1.29
CA PHE A 39 -14.17 3.30 -0.59
C PHE A 39 -12.79 3.44 -1.23
N GLY A 40 -12.72 3.49 -2.56
CA GLY A 40 -11.47 3.78 -3.29
C GLY A 40 -10.89 5.16 -2.95
N VAL A 41 -11.73 6.18 -2.84
CA VAL A 41 -11.30 7.51 -2.37
C VAL A 41 -10.85 7.42 -0.92
N GLY A 42 -11.63 6.79 -0.04
CA GLY A 42 -11.32 6.65 1.38
C GLY A 42 -9.97 5.99 1.63
N ILE A 43 -9.68 4.86 0.99
CA ILE A 43 -8.40 4.16 1.19
C ILE A 43 -7.20 4.96 0.66
N GLU A 44 -7.38 5.74 -0.40
CA GLU A 44 -6.33 6.65 -0.88
C GLU A 44 -6.10 7.81 0.08
N LEU A 45 -7.15 8.33 0.74
CA LEU A 45 -7.00 9.37 1.78
C LEU A 45 -6.24 8.82 2.98
N VAL A 46 -6.56 7.60 3.45
CA VAL A 46 -5.81 6.93 4.53
C VAL A 46 -4.34 6.77 4.14
N HIS A 47 -4.07 6.28 2.92
CA HIS A 47 -2.69 6.14 2.45
C HIS A 47 -1.95 7.49 2.36
N ASN A 48 -2.60 8.54 1.86
CA ASN A 48 -1.98 9.85 1.80
C ASN A 48 -1.73 10.43 3.21
N ALA A 49 -2.62 10.18 4.16
CA ALA A 49 -2.42 10.57 5.56
C ALA A 49 -1.20 9.87 6.16
N SER A 50 -1.02 8.56 5.92
CA SER A 50 0.17 7.84 6.40
C SER A 50 1.45 8.41 5.79
N LEU A 51 1.46 8.71 4.50
CA LEU A 51 2.63 9.31 3.84
C LEU A 51 3.04 10.67 4.40
N VAL A 52 2.08 11.48 4.88
CA VAL A 52 2.41 12.74 5.55
C VAL A 52 3.16 12.49 6.86
N VAL A 53 2.73 11.48 7.61
CA VAL A 53 3.38 11.09 8.87
C VAL A 53 4.77 10.50 8.60
N ASP A 54 4.88 9.61 7.60
CA ASP A 54 6.14 9.02 7.18
C ASP A 54 7.16 10.10 6.79
N ASP A 55 6.75 11.09 5.98
CA ASP A 55 7.61 12.20 5.57
C ASP A 55 8.12 13.02 6.76
N ILE A 56 7.31 13.17 7.81
CA ILE A 56 7.71 13.85 9.04
C ILE A 56 8.73 13.04 9.83
N ILE A 57 8.49 11.73 9.97
CA ILE A 57 9.37 10.80 10.69
C ILE A 57 10.72 10.72 10.00
N ASP A 58 10.71 10.55 8.69
CA ASP A 58 11.89 10.40 7.85
C ASP A 58 12.61 11.72 7.51
N GLN A 59 11.99 12.86 7.86
CA GLN A 59 12.45 14.20 7.45
C GLN A 59 12.61 14.32 5.92
N SER A 60 11.76 13.64 5.17
CA SER A 60 11.76 13.66 3.72
C SER A 60 11.16 14.97 3.20
N GLU A 61 11.98 15.83 2.59
CA GLU A 61 11.55 17.16 2.10
C GLU A 61 10.74 17.09 0.80
N VAL A 62 10.82 15.96 0.08
CA VAL A 62 10.21 15.80 -1.26
C VAL A 62 9.40 14.51 -1.31
N ARG A 63 8.16 14.61 -1.80
CA ARG A 63 7.26 13.49 -2.06
C ARG A 63 6.68 13.56 -3.48
N ARG A 64 6.85 12.51 -4.28
CA ARG A 64 6.34 12.44 -5.66
C ARG A 64 6.77 13.62 -6.55
N GLY A 65 7.98 14.14 -6.33
CA GLY A 65 8.55 15.26 -7.11
C GLY A 65 8.05 16.63 -6.69
N THR A 66 7.26 16.75 -5.63
CA THR A 66 6.83 18.02 -5.02
C THR A 66 7.34 18.12 -3.59
N ALA A 67 7.30 19.32 -2.98
CA ALA A 67 7.64 19.47 -1.58
C ALA A 67 6.70 18.61 -0.70
N ALA A 68 7.25 17.92 0.30
CA ALA A 68 6.45 17.23 1.31
C ALA A 68 5.62 18.24 2.12
N ALA A 69 4.47 17.82 2.65
CA ALA A 69 3.55 18.74 3.35
C ALA A 69 4.23 19.49 4.51
N TRP A 70 5.04 18.80 5.31
CA TRP A 70 5.74 19.43 6.42
C TRP A 70 6.84 20.41 5.97
N SER A 71 7.47 20.16 4.82
CA SER A 71 8.48 21.03 4.23
C SER A 71 7.85 22.32 3.66
N GLU A 72 6.65 22.23 3.08
CA GLU A 72 5.93 23.37 2.50
C GLU A 72 5.19 24.20 3.56
N TYR A 73 4.50 23.54 4.51
CA TYR A 73 3.58 24.20 5.45
C TYR A 73 4.04 24.15 6.92
N GLY A 74 5.08 23.35 7.22
CA GLY A 74 5.55 23.10 8.59
C GLY A 74 4.88 21.91 9.27
N TYR A 75 5.47 21.43 10.36
CA TYR A 75 5.01 20.22 11.07
C TYR A 75 3.57 20.29 11.57
N GLY A 76 3.19 21.41 12.20
CA GLY A 76 1.85 21.55 12.77
C GLY A 76 0.74 21.44 11.71
N PRO A 77 0.77 22.24 10.64
CA PRO A 77 -0.18 22.13 9.54
C PRO A 77 -0.18 20.76 8.88
N ALA A 78 0.97 20.13 8.64
CA ALA A 78 1.04 18.81 8.06
C ALA A 78 0.34 17.72 8.91
N ILE A 79 0.53 17.74 10.24
CA ILE A 79 -0.18 16.83 11.15
C ILE A 79 -1.70 17.08 11.08
N VAL A 80 -2.14 18.33 11.10
CA VAL A 80 -3.56 18.68 11.00
C VAL A 80 -4.15 18.27 9.65
N ALA A 81 -3.36 18.35 8.56
CA ALA A 81 -3.78 17.85 7.25
C ALA A 81 -3.94 16.33 7.26
N SER A 82 -3.01 15.57 7.86
CA SER A 82 -3.15 14.11 8.01
C SER A 82 -4.42 13.75 8.78
N ASP A 83 -4.67 14.39 9.93
CA ASP A 83 -5.90 14.18 10.71
C ASP A 83 -7.16 14.52 9.90
N GLY A 84 -7.12 15.58 9.10
CA GLY A 84 -8.21 15.97 8.21
C GLY A 84 -8.50 14.91 7.14
N LEU A 85 -7.46 14.34 6.51
CA LEU A 85 -7.59 13.25 5.52
C LEU A 85 -8.21 12.00 6.14
N LEU A 86 -7.80 11.63 7.36
CA LEU A 86 -8.39 10.50 8.08
C LEU A 86 -9.86 10.76 8.43
N GLY A 87 -10.20 11.99 8.85
CA GLY A 87 -11.60 12.35 9.13
C GLY A 87 -12.50 12.22 7.91
N GLU A 88 -12.07 12.69 6.74
CA GLU A 88 -12.80 12.54 5.47
C GLU A 88 -12.90 11.06 5.05
N ALA A 89 -11.82 10.29 5.19
CA ALA A 89 -11.83 8.86 4.90
C ALA A 89 -12.85 8.11 5.78
N PHE A 90 -12.86 8.37 7.08
CA PHE A 90 -13.81 7.74 8.01
C PHE A 90 -15.26 8.14 7.73
N ALA A 91 -15.50 9.36 7.25
CA ALA A 91 -16.84 9.76 6.81
C ALA A 91 -17.33 8.89 5.64
N LEU A 92 -16.47 8.57 4.67
CA LEU A 92 -16.79 7.69 3.53
C LEU A 92 -17.06 6.26 4.00
N PHE A 93 -16.23 5.70 4.90
CA PHE A 93 -16.42 4.32 5.39
C PHE A 93 -17.58 4.17 6.37
N SER A 94 -18.03 5.24 7.01
CA SER A 94 -19.07 5.20 8.05
C SER A 94 -20.44 4.74 7.55
N SER A 95 -20.65 4.71 6.23
CA SER A 95 -21.86 4.19 5.60
C SER A 95 -22.00 2.67 5.74
N ASP A 96 -20.89 1.95 5.94
CA ASP A 96 -20.83 0.51 6.09
C ASP A 96 -19.99 0.09 7.32
N PRO A 97 -20.58 -0.63 8.30
CA PRO A 97 -19.85 -1.06 9.49
C PRO A 97 -18.68 -2.02 9.20
N GLN A 98 -18.78 -2.86 8.15
CA GLN A 98 -17.74 -3.80 7.79
C GLN A 98 -16.57 -3.04 7.14
N ALA A 99 -16.84 -2.07 6.27
CA ALA A 99 -15.81 -1.19 5.72
C ALA A 99 -15.05 -0.43 6.81
N MET A 100 -15.78 0.10 7.81
CA MET A 100 -15.16 0.79 8.95
C MET A 100 -14.29 -0.17 9.78
N GLN A 101 -14.69 -1.41 9.98
CA GLN A 101 -13.90 -2.41 10.68
C GLN A 101 -12.62 -2.73 9.93
N ILE A 102 -12.70 -3.02 8.63
CA ILE A 102 -11.57 -3.35 7.76
C ILE A 102 -10.50 -2.24 7.83
N VAL A 103 -10.91 -0.99 7.64
CA VAL A 103 -9.96 0.12 7.64
C VAL A 103 -9.35 0.35 9.04
N SER A 104 -10.13 0.15 10.10
CA SER A 104 -9.63 0.29 11.47
C SER A 104 -8.58 -0.77 11.79
N GLU A 105 -8.80 -2.01 11.41
CA GLU A 105 -7.84 -3.11 11.57
C GLU A 105 -6.57 -2.86 10.75
N ALA A 106 -6.70 -2.42 9.51
CA ALA A 106 -5.56 -2.09 8.66
C ALA A 106 -4.71 -0.93 9.21
N MET A 107 -5.35 0.07 9.83
CA MET A 107 -4.64 1.17 10.47
C MET A 107 -3.89 0.73 11.74
N VAL A 108 -4.44 -0.22 12.51
CA VAL A 108 -3.73 -0.80 13.66
C VAL A 108 -2.50 -1.57 13.18
N GLU A 109 -2.65 -2.43 12.16
CA GLU A 109 -1.52 -3.17 11.57
C GLU A 109 -0.43 -2.22 11.04
N LEU A 110 -0.83 -1.16 10.31
CA LEU A 110 0.11 -0.15 9.82
C LEU A 110 0.85 0.52 10.98
N GLY A 111 0.14 0.95 12.03
CA GLY A 111 0.74 1.58 13.20
C GLY A 111 1.70 0.66 13.94
N GLU A 112 1.39 -0.63 14.08
CA GLU A 112 2.29 -1.63 14.65
C GLU A 112 3.51 -1.87 13.76
N GLY A 113 3.35 -1.84 12.43
CA GLY A 113 4.43 -1.90 11.46
C GLY A 113 5.40 -0.72 11.63
N GLU A 114 4.89 0.50 11.65
CA GLU A 114 5.68 1.71 11.87
C GLU A 114 6.40 1.67 13.24
N ALA A 115 5.71 1.30 14.30
CA ALA A 115 6.30 1.18 15.63
C ALA A 115 7.42 0.13 15.66
N THR A 116 7.27 -0.97 14.94
CA THR A 116 8.30 -2.02 14.81
C THR A 116 9.52 -1.48 14.08
N GLU A 117 9.34 -0.79 12.96
CA GLU A 117 10.45 -0.20 12.21
C GLU A 117 11.25 0.81 13.04
N LEU A 118 10.57 1.65 13.81
CA LEU A 118 11.19 2.68 14.62
C LEU A 118 11.89 2.16 15.89
N ALA A 119 11.35 1.11 16.51
CA ALA A 119 11.79 0.70 17.85
C ALA A 119 12.51 -0.66 17.90
N ALA A 120 12.25 -1.55 16.96
CA ALA A 120 12.71 -2.94 16.98
C ALA A 120 12.92 -3.45 15.55
N GLN A 121 13.88 -2.87 14.85
CA GLN A 121 14.19 -3.24 13.46
C GLN A 121 14.29 -4.76 13.28
N PRO A 122 13.70 -5.31 12.19
CA PRO A 122 13.76 -6.74 11.91
C PRO A 122 15.20 -7.20 11.78
N THR A 123 15.49 -8.41 12.27
CA THR A 123 16.83 -9.00 12.29
C THR A 123 16.94 -10.27 11.45
N ASN A 124 15.85 -10.72 10.85
CA ASN A 124 15.78 -11.92 10.02
C ASN A 124 14.63 -11.83 9.01
N GLU A 125 14.59 -12.78 8.06
CA GLU A 125 13.59 -12.80 6.99
C GLU A 125 12.15 -12.84 7.53
N HIS A 126 11.87 -13.63 8.57
CA HIS A 126 10.51 -13.75 9.11
C HIS A 126 10.02 -12.41 9.68
N GLU A 127 10.86 -11.72 10.44
CA GLU A 127 10.54 -10.41 11.02
C GLU A 127 10.39 -9.34 9.93
N TYR A 128 11.23 -9.39 8.88
CA TYR A 128 11.10 -8.52 7.73
C TYR A 128 9.78 -8.76 6.97
N MET A 129 9.43 -10.01 6.71
CA MET A 129 8.18 -10.35 6.03
C MET A 129 6.95 -9.88 6.81
N GLU A 130 6.99 -10.00 8.14
CA GLU A 130 5.93 -9.49 9.00
C GLU A 130 5.86 -7.95 8.97
N LEU A 131 6.98 -7.26 8.95
CA LEU A 131 7.03 -5.80 8.78
C LEU A 131 6.43 -5.39 7.41
N ALA A 132 6.84 -6.04 6.32
CA ALA A 132 6.33 -5.76 4.98
C ALA A 132 4.81 -6.03 4.88
N ARG A 133 4.31 -7.10 5.52
CA ARG A 133 2.89 -7.40 5.61
C ARG A 133 2.13 -6.29 6.32
N ARG A 134 2.60 -5.85 7.49
CA ARG A 134 1.94 -4.81 8.29
C ARG A 134 2.01 -3.43 7.64
N LYS A 135 3.20 -3.02 7.24
CA LYS A 135 3.45 -1.66 6.73
C LYS A 135 2.85 -1.43 5.34
N THR A 136 2.96 -2.41 4.46
CA THR A 136 2.52 -2.30 3.06
C THR A 136 1.34 -3.20 2.74
N GLY A 137 1.38 -4.47 3.12
CA GLY A 137 0.35 -5.47 2.83
C GLY A 137 -1.00 -5.12 3.42
N ALA A 138 -1.09 -4.63 4.65
CA ALA A 138 -2.34 -4.34 5.33
C ALA A 138 -3.25 -3.35 4.59
N LEU A 139 -2.71 -2.25 4.07
CA LEU A 139 -3.51 -1.30 3.29
C LEU A 139 -3.86 -1.81 1.88
N PHE A 140 -3.05 -2.71 1.29
CA PHE A 140 -3.43 -3.39 0.06
C PHE A 140 -4.56 -4.38 0.30
N ARG A 141 -4.48 -5.18 1.38
CA ARG A 141 -5.54 -6.07 1.83
C ARG A 141 -6.85 -5.32 2.01
N ALA A 142 -6.84 -4.26 2.82
CA ALA A 142 -8.00 -3.42 3.06
C ALA A 142 -8.59 -2.86 1.75
N ALA A 143 -7.77 -2.44 0.79
CA ALA A 143 -8.23 -1.94 -0.49
C ALA A 143 -9.07 -2.97 -1.26
N ALA A 144 -8.63 -4.24 -1.31
CA ALA A 144 -9.37 -5.30 -1.99
C ALA A 144 -10.61 -5.74 -1.20
N GLU A 145 -10.51 -5.89 0.12
CA GLU A 145 -11.65 -6.22 0.99
C GLU A 145 -12.76 -5.18 0.90
N LEU A 146 -12.41 -3.88 0.89
CA LEU A 146 -13.35 -2.79 0.70
C LEU A 146 -14.06 -2.87 -0.67
N GLY A 147 -13.34 -3.25 -1.72
CA GLY A 147 -13.93 -3.48 -3.03
C GLY A 147 -14.93 -4.65 -3.01
N ALA A 148 -14.57 -5.76 -2.39
CA ALA A 148 -15.46 -6.91 -2.26
C ALA A 148 -16.71 -6.60 -1.39
N VAL A 149 -16.54 -5.83 -0.31
CA VAL A 149 -17.66 -5.34 0.52
C VAL A 149 -18.59 -4.43 -0.29
N ALA A 150 -18.05 -3.55 -1.12
CA ALA A 150 -18.85 -2.69 -2.00
C ALA A 150 -19.72 -3.50 -2.99
N ALA A 151 -19.30 -4.73 -3.32
CA ALA A 151 -20.06 -5.66 -4.18
C ALA A 151 -21.01 -6.58 -3.39
N ASP A 152 -21.21 -6.38 -2.09
CA ASP A 152 -21.97 -7.29 -1.22
C ASP A 152 -21.46 -8.75 -1.28
N ALA A 153 -20.15 -8.97 -1.49
CA ALA A 153 -19.56 -10.28 -1.63
C ALA A 153 -19.61 -11.08 -0.32
N ASP A 154 -19.61 -12.40 -0.44
CA ASP A 154 -19.55 -13.27 0.73
C ASP A 154 -18.18 -13.21 1.43
N ALA A 155 -18.12 -13.68 2.68
CA ALA A 155 -16.91 -13.62 3.50
C ALA A 155 -15.72 -14.37 2.89
N TYR A 156 -15.97 -15.43 2.11
CA TYR A 156 -14.91 -16.16 1.44
C TYR A 156 -14.27 -15.34 0.32
N THR A 157 -15.09 -14.68 -0.50
CA THR A 157 -14.64 -13.81 -1.57
C THR A 157 -13.87 -12.59 -1.02
N VAL A 158 -14.38 -11.97 0.07
CA VAL A 158 -13.69 -10.87 0.78
C VAL A 158 -12.31 -11.32 1.25
N GLU A 159 -12.21 -12.46 1.92
CA GLU A 159 -10.94 -12.99 2.43
C GLU A 159 -9.96 -13.33 1.30
N ALA A 160 -10.43 -13.99 0.23
CA ALA A 160 -9.58 -14.39 -0.90
C ALA A 160 -9.00 -13.17 -1.65
N LEU A 161 -9.82 -12.14 -1.89
CA LEU A 161 -9.35 -10.88 -2.48
C LEU A 161 -8.43 -10.10 -1.54
N GLY A 162 -8.69 -10.14 -0.24
CA GLY A 162 -7.81 -9.58 0.78
C GLY A 162 -6.44 -10.27 0.79
N GLU A 163 -6.40 -11.60 0.81
CA GLU A 163 -5.15 -12.37 0.73
C GLU A 163 -4.38 -12.08 -0.55
N TYR A 164 -5.06 -12.08 -1.70
CA TYR A 164 -4.46 -11.68 -2.97
C TYR A 164 -3.73 -10.34 -2.84
N ALA A 165 -4.41 -9.31 -2.36
CA ALA A 165 -3.87 -7.97 -2.33
C ALA A 165 -2.76 -7.81 -1.27
N GLU A 166 -2.86 -8.46 -0.12
CA GLU A 166 -1.79 -8.49 0.88
C GLU A 166 -0.50 -9.04 0.28
N ARG A 167 -0.57 -10.18 -0.42
CA ARG A 167 0.56 -10.82 -1.09
C ARG A 167 1.17 -9.91 -2.18
N VAL A 168 0.33 -9.25 -2.98
CA VAL A 168 0.79 -8.24 -3.95
C VAL A 168 1.53 -7.10 -3.26
N GLY A 169 1.00 -6.60 -2.13
CA GLY A 169 1.63 -5.54 -1.34
C GLY A 169 3.00 -5.94 -0.79
N VAL A 170 3.13 -7.18 -0.27
CA VAL A 170 4.41 -7.71 0.20
C VAL A 170 5.40 -7.89 -0.96
N ALA A 171 4.97 -8.47 -2.09
CA ALA A 171 5.81 -8.59 -3.29
C ALA A 171 6.29 -7.22 -3.79
N PHE A 172 5.41 -6.22 -3.74
CA PHE A 172 5.73 -4.83 -4.09
C PHE A 172 6.83 -4.27 -3.20
N GLN A 173 6.73 -4.44 -1.86
CA GLN A 173 7.73 -3.96 -0.91
C GLN A 173 9.09 -4.61 -1.16
N ILE A 174 9.15 -5.94 -1.25
CA ILE A 174 10.39 -6.65 -1.53
C ILE A 174 11.04 -6.14 -2.83
N ARG A 175 10.24 -5.93 -3.88
CA ARG A 175 10.76 -5.46 -5.17
C ARG A 175 11.24 -4.02 -5.09
N ASP A 176 10.58 -3.17 -4.32
CA ASP A 176 10.99 -1.77 -4.10
C ASP A 176 12.36 -1.71 -3.40
N ASP A 177 12.55 -2.49 -2.34
CA ASP A 177 13.82 -2.62 -1.61
C ASP A 177 14.97 -3.10 -2.51
N VAL A 178 14.70 -4.10 -3.36
CA VAL A 178 15.72 -4.59 -4.32
C VAL A 178 16.07 -3.52 -5.34
N LEU A 179 15.10 -2.77 -5.83
CA LEU A 179 15.34 -1.67 -6.77
C LEU A 179 16.15 -0.55 -6.11
N ASP A 180 15.83 -0.17 -4.88
CA ASP A 180 16.60 0.84 -4.15
C ASP A 180 18.06 0.41 -3.95
N ALA A 181 18.30 -0.86 -3.68
CA ALA A 181 19.65 -1.40 -3.44
C ALA A 181 20.47 -1.63 -4.73
N THR A 182 19.85 -1.79 -5.90
CA THR A 182 20.52 -2.29 -7.11
C THR A 182 20.50 -1.35 -8.30
N ALA A 183 19.60 -0.38 -8.36
CA ALA A 183 19.49 0.50 -9.51
C ALA A 183 20.50 1.65 -9.45
N ASP A 184 20.98 2.09 -10.62
CA ASP A 184 21.77 3.31 -10.72
C ASP A 184 20.87 4.55 -10.55
N ALA A 185 21.39 5.58 -9.87
CA ALA A 185 20.65 6.82 -9.57
C ALA A 185 20.09 7.49 -10.83
N ASP A 186 20.79 7.37 -11.97
CA ASP A 186 20.39 7.94 -13.25
C ASP A 186 19.16 7.23 -13.86
N ASP A 187 18.94 5.94 -13.56
CA ASP A 187 17.83 5.15 -14.10
C ASP A 187 16.54 5.34 -13.30
N LEU A 188 16.62 5.56 -11.99
CA LEU A 188 15.45 5.72 -11.11
C LEU A 188 14.91 7.16 -11.06
N GLY A 189 15.71 8.16 -11.45
CA GLY A 189 15.34 9.57 -11.31
C GLY A 189 15.19 10.03 -9.84
N LYS A 190 15.69 9.24 -8.90
CA LYS A 190 15.81 9.52 -7.47
C LYS A 190 17.15 8.96 -6.97
N PRO A 191 17.72 9.46 -5.85
CA PRO A 191 18.89 8.84 -5.23
C PRO A 191 18.61 7.36 -4.90
N THR A 192 19.60 6.49 -5.13
CA THR A 192 19.59 5.08 -4.73
C THR A 192 20.24 4.89 -3.37
N GLY A 193 19.94 3.80 -2.68
CA GLY A 193 20.48 3.54 -1.34
C GLY A 193 19.85 4.41 -0.26
N GLN A 194 18.67 4.97 -0.50
CA GLN A 194 17.97 5.81 0.48
C GLN A 194 17.63 5.04 1.75
N ASP A 195 17.28 3.75 1.65
CA ASP A 195 16.99 2.91 2.81
C ASP A 195 18.23 2.78 3.71
N ALA A 196 19.42 2.62 3.10
CA ALA A 196 20.66 2.55 3.84
C ALA A 196 21.07 3.91 4.47
N GLU A 197 20.83 5.03 3.77
CA GLU A 197 21.10 6.38 4.29
C GLU A 197 20.14 6.77 5.42
N MET A 198 18.91 6.28 5.39
CA MET A 198 17.85 6.54 6.39
C MET A 198 17.80 5.49 7.50
N ASP A 199 18.71 4.50 7.50
CA ASP A 199 18.72 3.37 8.44
C ASP A 199 17.40 2.57 8.44
N ARG A 200 16.74 2.48 7.27
CA ARG A 200 15.51 1.71 7.09
C ARG A 200 15.83 0.25 6.82
N PRO A 201 15.11 -0.68 7.45
CA PRO A 201 15.31 -2.09 7.20
C PRO A 201 14.80 -2.46 5.80
N SER A 202 15.68 -2.96 4.95
CA SER A 202 15.32 -3.54 3.65
C SER A 202 15.63 -5.03 3.61
N VAL A 203 14.96 -5.76 2.72
CA VAL A 203 15.15 -7.22 2.60
C VAL A 203 16.62 -7.60 2.41
N VAL A 204 17.38 -6.82 1.63
CA VAL A 204 18.78 -7.09 1.34
C VAL A 204 19.74 -6.70 2.46
N GLN A 205 19.30 -5.88 3.42
CA GLN A 205 20.10 -5.45 4.57
C GLN A 205 19.89 -6.34 5.80
N VAL A 206 18.64 -6.76 6.05
CA VAL A 206 18.26 -7.48 7.26
C VAL A 206 18.23 -9.00 7.08
N THR A 207 18.39 -9.48 5.85
CA THR A 207 18.45 -10.90 5.54
C THR A 207 19.76 -11.27 4.87
N ASP A 208 20.08 -12.57 4.83
CA ASP A 208 21.23 -13.08 4.06
C ASP A 208 20.91 -13.26 2.55
N LEU A 209 19.75 -12.76 2.09
CA LEU A 209 19.31 -12.92 0.71
C LEU A 209 20.08 -11.97 -0.22
N THR A 210 20.57 -12.52 -1.30
CA THR A 210 21.05 -11.71 -2.43
C THR A 210 19.88 -11.02 -3.11
N PRO A 211 20.09 -9.91 -3.86
CA PRO A 211 19.02 -9.28 -4.66
C PRO A 211 18.27 -10.24 -5.58
N ALA A 212 18.97 -11.24 -6.14
CA ALA A 212 18.35 -12.27 -6.98
C ALA A 212 17.42 -13.19 -6.17
N GLU A 213 17.84 -13.62 -4.99
CA GLU A 213 17.02 -14.45 -4.08
C GLU A 213 15.83 -13.66 -3.53
N ALA A 214 16.01 -12.38 -3.20
CA ALA A 214 14.91 -11.51 -2.80
C ALA A 214 13.88 -11.34 -3.94
N ASN A 215 14.31 -11.23 -5.20
CA ASN A 215 13.41 -11.23 -6.35
C ASN A 215 12.64 -12.55 -6.50
N GLU A 216 13.26 -13.70 -6.26
CA GLU A 216 12.55 -14.99 -6.24
C GLU A 216 11.55 -15.06 -5.08
N ARG A 217 11.86 -14.42 -3.94
CA ARG A 217 10.91 -14.30 -2.83
C ARG A 217 9.69 -13.45 -3.20
N ALA A 218 9.90 -12.31 -3.88
CA ALA A 218 8.82 -11.49 -4.40
C ALA A 218 7.94 -12.25 -5.40
N LYS A 219 8.54 -13.06 -6.29
CA LYS A 219 7.78 -13.93 -7.21
C LYS A 219 6.97 -15.00 -6.47
N THR A 220 7.49 -15.52 -5.37
CA THR A 220 6.75 -16.49 -4.53
C THR A 220 5.49 -15.84 -3.95
N GLU A 221 5.58 -14.62 -3.44
CA GLU A 221 4.41 -13.88 -2.96
C GLU A 221 3.42 -13.57 -4.09
N ALA A 222 3.91 -13.14 -5.26
CA ALA A 222 3.05 -12.88 -6.41
C ALA A 222 2.32 -14.15 -6.90
N ASN A 223 2.97 -15.30 -6.88
CA ASN A 223 2.33 -16.57 -7.22
C ASN A 223 1.28 -16.97 -6.18
N ALA A 224 1.55 -16.79 -4.89
CA ALA A 224 0.57 -17.03 -3.83
C ALA A 224 -0.64 -16.09 -3.96
N ALA A 225 -0.42 -14.84 -4.40
CA ALA A 225 -1.51 -13.92 -4.74
C ALA A 225 -2.38 -14.47 -5.89
N LEU A 226 -1.77 -14.96 -6.97
CA LEU A 226 -2.50 -15.55 -8.10
C LEU A 226 -3.28 -16.80 -7.67
N ASP A 227 -2.71 -17.62 -6.80
CA ASP A 227 -3.39 -18.81 -6.25
C ASP A 227 -4.64 -18.38 -5.45
N ALA A 228 -4.55 -17.36 -4.60
CA ALA A 228 -5.69 -16.82 -3.86
C ALA A 228 -6.77 -16.26 -4.81
N LEU A 229 -6.39 -15.46 -5.80
CA LEU A 229 -7.31 -14.89 -6.80
C LEU A 229 -8.03 -16.00 -7.59
N SER A 230 -7.36 -17.09 -7.91
CA SER A 230 -7.92 -18.22 -8.68
C SER A 230 -9.09 -18.92 -7.97
N THR A 231 -9.24 -18.71 -6.67
CA THR A 231 -10.33 -19.28 -5.87
C THR A 231 -11.61 -18.43 -5.92
N VAL A 232 -11.54 -17.22 -6.46
CA VAL A 232 -12.67 -16.30 -6.61
C VAL A 232 -13.42 -16.60 -7.90
N ASP A 233 -14.73 -16.79 -7.85
CA ASP A 233 -15.55 -17.13 -9.02
C ASP A 233 -15.45 -16.08 -10.16
N GLY A 234 -15.22 -14.81 -9.82
CA GLY A 234 -15.00 -13.69 -10.76
C GLY A 234 -13.55 -13.54 -11.25
N GLY A 235 -12.63 -14.41 -10.87
CA GLY A 235 -11.21 -14.31 -11.24
C GLY A 235 -10.95 -14.36 -12.75
N ASN A 236 -11.87 -14.93 -13.54
CA ASN A 236 -11.77 -15.00 -15.01
C ASN A 236 -12.52 -13.86 -15.74
N THR A 237 -12.83 -12.78 -15.07
CA THR A 237 -13.40 -11.56 -15.67
C THR A 237 -12.28 -10.62 -16.14
N ASP A 238 -12.61 -9.63 -16.98
CA ASP A 238 -11.64 -8.61 -17.40
C ASP A 238 -10.98 -7.93 -16.18
N ALA A 239 -11.75 -7.67 -15.12
CA ALA A 239 -11.22 -7.10 -13.87
C ALA A 239 -10.27 -8.07 -13.15
N GLY A 240 -10.62 -9.36 -13.10
CA GLY A 240 -9.75 -10.41 -12.57
C GLY A 240 -8.44 -10.54 -13.37
N GLU A 241 -8.50 -10.45 -14.71
CA GLU A 241 -7.30 -10.45 -15.56
C GLU A 241 -6.40 -9.24 -15.26
N TYR A 242 -6.97 -8.04 -15.01
CA TYR A 242 -6.17 -6.89 -14.59
C TYR A 242 -5.53 -7.07 -13.21
N LEU A 243 -6.19 -7.73 -12.27
CA LEU A 243 -5.58 -8.09 -10.99
C LEU A 243 -4.44 -9.10 -11.18
N GLU A 244 -4.62 -10.11 -12.03
CA GLU A 244 -3.53 -11.03 -12.38
C GLU A 244 -2.33 -10.30 -13.00
N ASP A 245 -2.58 -9.39 -13.94
CA ASP A 245 -1.54 -8.61 -14.59
C ASP A 245 -0.82 -7.70 -13.59
N LEU A 246 -1.52 -7.14 -12.60
CA LEU A 246 -0.91 -6.36 -11.52
C LEU A 246 0.07 -7.21 -10.70
N ALA A 247 -0.32 -8.42 -10.29
CA ALA A 247 0.55 -9.32 -9.54
C ALA A 247 1.81 -9.70 -10.35
N ARG A 248 1.66 -9.98 -11.65
CA ARG A 248 2.79 -10.26 -12.55
C ARG A 248 3.68 -9.04 -12.76
N PHE A 249 3.07 -7.86 -12.94
CA PHE A 249 3.80 -6.60 -13.17
C PHE A 249 4.69 -6.21 -12.00
N VAL A 250 4.22 -6.39 -10.77
CA VAL A 250 4.96 -6.00 -9.56
C VAL A 250 6.36 -6.61 -9.51
N VAL A 251 6.52 -7.87 -9.94
CA VAL A 251 7.80 -8.59 -9.87
C VAL A 251 8.71 -8.38 -11.08
N VAL A 252 8.20 -7.82 -12.19
CA VAL A 252 9.00 -7.55 -13.40
C VAL A 252 9.30 -6.07 -13.62
N ARG A 253 8.69 -5.18 -12.84
CA ARG A 253 8.91 -3.72 -12.97
C ARG A 253 10.37 -3.37 -12.75
N GLU A 254 10.84 -2.40 -13.52
CA GLU A 254 12.20 -1.85 -13.43
C GLU A 254 12.23 -0.43 -12.79
N ARG A 255 11.02 0.13 -12.53
CA ARG A 255 10.83 1.49 -11.98
C ARG A 255 9.61 1.54 -11.07
#